data_1db84b7e5d87358ab0b98b45f245ebf3
#
_entry.id   1db84b7e5d87358ab0b98b45f245ebf3
#
_cell.length_a   1.000
_cell.length_b   1.000
_cell.length_c   1.000
_cell.angle_alpha   90.00
_cell.angle_beta   90.00
_cell.angle_gamma   90.00
#
_symmetry.space_group_name_H-M   'P 1'
#
loop_
_entity.id
_entity.type
_entity.pdbx_description
1 polymer ?
#
loop_
_entity_poly.entity_id
_entity_poly.type
_entity_poly.pdbx_seq_one_letter_code
_entity_poly.pdbx_strand_id
1 'polypeptide(L)'
;VRRRIALLTLLAVSLAAPFAASVVGVEQQATGWLSTWTLTSEIPAREANQAAAADEQFVYAIDNSVVARYDRNTGKRISVSTGEAKHLNSGFLHEGRLYCAHSNYPSKPERSEIKVLDLKSMELTNFKDFGNYDGGSLTWAIFEDGHWWCNFAFYGDDNGKTFLAKFGPNWEEVARYTYPSEVIAQIKRYSLSGGVWRDGSLLVTDHDHRVLYELRLPESGNVLRYAGQHSAPFTGQGIAADPQTGGLVGIDRAKKKILFAQPAKE
;
A
#
# COMPACT_ATOMS: atom_id res chain seq x y z
N VAL A 1 24.68 -81.26 49.60
CA VAL A 1 24.80 -79.84 49.39
C VAL A 1 23.90 -79.44 48.24
N ARG A 2 22.75 -78.83 48.52
CA ARG A 2 21.75 -78.40 47.53
C ARG A 2 21.87 -76.83 47.43
N ARG A 3 22.30 -76.31 46.28
CA ARG A 3 22.26 -74.87 45.95
C ARG A 3 20.87 -74.54 45.44
N ARG A 4 20.19 -73.59 46.09
CA ARG A 4 18.99 -72.89 45.58
C ARG A 4 19.40 -71.72 44.67
N ILE A 5 18.87 -71.76 43.47
CA ILE A 5 19.00 -70.61 42.53
C ILE A 5 17.74 -69.77 42.73
N ALA A 6 17.92 -68.52 43.12
CA ALA A 6 16.83 -67.50 43.19
C ALA A 6 16.70 -66.84 41.81
N LEU A 7 15.51 -66.86 41.24
CA LEU A 7 15.14 -66.21 40.00
C LEU A 7 14.65 -64.78 40.34
N LEU A 8 15.40 -63.76 39.90
CA LEU A 8 14.98 -62.38 39.98
C LEU A 8 14.16 -62.04 38.72
N THR A 9 12.89 -61.72 38.92
CA THR A 9 12.00 -61.22 37.87
C THR A 9 12.11 -59.69 37.83
N LEU A 10 12.69 -59.11 36.74
CA LEU A 10 12.69 -57.69 36.48
C LEU A 10 11.32 -57.29 35.89
N LEU A 11 10.58 -56.46 36.61
CA LEU A 11 9.42 -55.77 36.06
C LEU A 11 9.90 -54.52 35.30
N ALA A 12 9.73 -54.51 34.00
CA ALA A 12 9.94 -53.31 33.17
C ALA A 12 8.66 -52.46 33.20
N VAL A 13 8.74 -51.32 33.90
CA VAL A 13 7.68 -50.27 33.84
C VAL A 13 7.94 -49.39 32.66
N SER A 14 7.15 -49.50 31.61
CA SER A 14 7.17 -48.58 30.48
C SER A 14 6.41 -47.30 30.84
N LEU A 15 7.14 -46.18 31.03
CA LEU A 15 6.55 -44.85 31.09
C LEU A 15 6.21 -44.41 29.67
N ALA A 16 4.94 -44.39 29.31
CA ALA A 16 4.44 -43.72 28.13
C ALA A 16 4.34 -42.24 28.42
N ALA A 17 5.18 -41.40 27.80
CA ALA A 17 5.07 -39.96 27.82
C ALA A 17 3.87 -39.52 26.95
N PRO A 18 3.02 -38.61 27.42
CA PRO A 18 1.93 -38.10 26.58
C PRO A 18 2.53 -37.19 25.47
N PHE A 19 2.26 -37.57 24.22
CA PHE A 19 2.48 -36.68 23.07
C PHE A 19 1.51 -35.50 23.23
N ALA A 20 2.02 -34.31 23.59
CA ALA A 20 1.29 -33.07 23.48
C ALA A 20 1.18 -32.74 21.99
N ALA A 21 0.04 -32.98 21.38
CA ALA A 21 -0.28 -32.47 20.05
C ALA A 21 -0.34 -30.96 20.14
N SER A 22 0.67 -30.26 19.60
CA SER A 22 0.62 -28.82 19.36
C SER A 22 -0.50 -28.58 18.37
N VAL A 23 -1.62 -28.07 18.85
CA VAL A 23 -2.66 -27.51 17.99
C VAL A 23 -2.07 -26.24 17.39
N VAL A 24 -1.55 -26.34 16.16
CA VAL A 24 -1.26 -25.18 15.34
C VAL A 24 -2.61 -24.54 15.07
N GLY A 25 -2.93 -23.49 15.82
CA GLY A 25 -4.11 -22.68 15.55
C GLY A 25 -3.98 -22.15 14.13
N VAL A 26 -4.79 -22.63 13.21
CA VAL A 26 -5.01 -21.98 11.93
C VAL A 26 -5.67 -20.66 12.27
N GLU A 27 -4.91 -19.58 12.26
CA GLU A 27 -5.44 -18.21 12.39
C GLU A 27 -6.47 -18.04 11.27
N GLN A 28 -7.74 -17.99 11.66
CA GLN A 28 -8.85 -17.85 10.73
C GLN A 28 -8.68 -16.48 10.07
N GLN A 29 -8.30 -16.44 8.79
CA GLN A 29 -8.12 -15.19 8.04
C GLN A 29 -9.43 -14.41 8.12
N ALA A 30 -9.35 -13.19 8.64
CA ALA A 30 -10.49 -12.29 8.67
C ALA A 30 -10.93 -11.98 7.24
N THR A 31 -12.08 -12.52 6.82
CA THR A 31 -12.61 -12.35 5.45
C THR A 31 -13.65 -11.22 5.36
N GLY A 32 -13.79 -10.39 6.40
CA GLY A 32 -14.91 -9.48 6.56
C GLY A 32 -14.53 -7.99 6.56
N TRP A 33 -15.57 -7.17 6.54
CA TRP A 33 -15.48 -5.73 6.75
C TRP A 33 -15.05 -5.45 8.19
N LEU A 34 -13.95 -4.69 8.36
CA LEU A 34 -13.39 -4.32 9.67
C LEU A 34 -14.03 -3.05 10.20
N SER A 35 -14.09 -2.00 9.39
CA SER A 35 -14.66 -0.72 9.78
C SER A 35 -15.04 0.13 8.55
N THR A 36 -15.47 1.36 8.82
CA THR A 36 -15.82 2.35 7.80
C THR A 36 -14.95 3.60 7.96
N TRP A 37 -14.43 4.10 6.86
CA TRP A 37 -13.83 5.43 6.79
C TRP A 37 -14.89 6.42 6.33
N THR A 38 -15.18 7.41 7.15
CA THR A 38 -16.23 8.39 6.92
C THR A 38 -15.66 9.65 6.27
N LEU A 39 -16.33 10.14 5.23
CA LEU A 39 -16.01 11.42 4.60
C LEU A 39 -16.18 12.55 5.63
N THR A 40 -15.16 13.38 5.80
CA THR A 40 -15.18 14.54 6.71
C THR A 40 -15.25 15.87 5.96
N SER A 41 -14.58 15.96 4.82
CA SER A 41 -14.62 17.15 3.94
C SER A 41 -14.24 16.80 2.51
N GLU A 42 -14.54 17.74 1.59
CA GLU A 42 -14.19 17.60 0.18
C GLU A 42 -13.83 18.96 -0.44
N ILE A 43 -12.93 18.92 -1.43
CA ILE A 43 -12.53 20.10 -2.20
C ILE A 43 -12.69 19.80 -3.69
N PRO A 44 -13.45 20.58 -4.47
CA PRO A 44 -13.48 20.45 -5.92
C PRO A 44 -12.10 20.71 -6.53
N ALA A 45 -11.58 19.77 -7.30
CA ALA A 45 -10.25 19.84 -7.88
C ALA A 45 -10.22 19.12 -9.23
N ARG A 46 -10.15 19.86 -10.31
CA ARG A 46 -10.19 19.30 -11.68
C ARG A 46 -9.06 18.33 -11.98
N GLU A 47 -7.92 18.47 -11.29
CA GLU A 47 -6.76 17.57 -11.40
C GLU A 47 -6.87 16.32 -10.50
N ALA A 48 -7.94 16.15 -9.73
CA ALA A 48 -8.18 14.96 -8.94
C ALA A 48 -8.52 13.76 -9.85
N ASN A 49 -7.50 13.13 -10.40
CA ASN A 49 -7.63 12.07 -11.39
C ASN A 49 -6.87 10.79 -11.01
N GLN A 50 -5.66 10.91 -10.46
CA GLN A 50 -4.83 9.77 -10.08
C GLN A 50 -4.64 9.66 -8.56
N ALA A 51 -4.52 10.78 -7.85
CA ALA A 51 -4.28 10.76 -6.41
C ALA A 51 -4.55 12.13 -5.77
N ALA A 52 -4.51 12.14 -4.44
CA ALA A 52 -4.29 13.35 -3.65
C ALA A 52 -3.27 13.10 -2.55
N ALA A 53 -2.57 14.17 -2.15
CA ALA A 53 -1.73 14.24 -0.96
C ALA A 53 -1.98 15.55 -0.24
N ALA A 54 -1.67 15.64 1.06
CA ALA A 54 -1.91 16.86 1.84
C ALA A 54 -0.78 17.13 2.83
N ASP A 55 -0.47 18.41 3.02
CA ASP A 55 0.24 18.91 4.19
C ASP A 55 -0.74 19.72 5.08
N GLU A 56 -0.21 20.43 6.06
CA GLU A 56 -1.03 21.22 6.98
C GLU A 56 -1.74 22.41 6.31
N GLN A 57 -1.19 22.96 5.24
CA GLN A 57 -1.68 24.17 4.59
C GLN A 57 -2.31 23.91 3.21
N PHE A 58 -1.79 22.92 2.49
CA PHE A 58 -2.14 22.69 1.10
C PHE A 58 -2.57 21.25 0.85
N VAL A 59 -3.29 21.11 -0.25
CA VAL A 59 -3.66 19.80 -0.81
C VAL A 59 -3.20 19.77 -2.25
N TYR A 60 -2.68 18.62 -2.65
CA TYR A 60 -2.11 18.37 -3.96
C TYR A 60 -2.98 17.37 -4.71
N ALA A 61 -3.66 17.84 -5.77
CA ALA A 61 -4.40 16.97 -6.69
C ALA A 61 -3.45 16.53 -7.81
N ILE A 62 -3.38 15.23 -8.04
CA ILE A 62 -2.46 14.62 -9.00
C ILE A 62 -3.27 14.12 -10.19
N ASP A 63 -2.94 14.65 -11.38
CA ASP A 63 -3.41 14.16 -12.67
C ASP A 63 -2.26 13.41 -13.37
N ASN A 64 -2.52 12.84 -14.54
CA ASN A 64 -1.52 12.09 -15.31
C ASN A 64 -0.22 12.87 -15.54
N SER A 65 -0.30 14.15 -15.85
CA SER A 65 0.84 14.95 -16.30
C SER A 65 1.17 16.15 -15.42
N VAL A 66 0.34 16.45 -14.43
CA VAL A 66 0.52 17.64 -13.58
C VAL A 66 0.10 17.36 -12.15
N VAL A 67 0.64 18.14 -11.23
CA VAL A 67 0.19 18.27 -9.85
C VAL A 67 -0.32 19.68 -9.62
N ALA A 68 -1.54 19.84 -9.14
CA ALA A 68 -2.10 21.13 -8.78
C ALA A 68 -2.16 21.29 -7.26
N ARG A 69 -1.69 22.44 -6.76
CA ARG A 69 -1.75 22.81 -5.35
C ARG A 69 -2.99 23.65 -5.07
N TYR A 70 -3.74 23.25 -4.06
CA TYR A 70 -4.93 23.92 -3.56
C TYR A 70 -4.72 24.38 -2.12
N ASP A 71 -5.23 25.56 -1.79
CA ASP A 71 -5.31 26.01 -0.40
C ASP A 71 -6.36 25.16 0.34
N ARG A 72 -5.95 24.58 1.45
CA ARG A 72 -6.76 23.60 2.18
C ARG A 72 -8.05 24.18 2.77
N ASN A 73 -7.99 25.45 3.23
CA ASN A 73 -9.09 26.09 3.92
C ASN A 73 -10.13 26.67 2.97
N THR A 74 -9.66 27.26 1.86
CA THR A 74 -10.51 27.95 0.89
C THR A 74 -10.91 27.09 -0.30
N GLY A 75 -10.22 25.99 -0.53
CA GLY A 75 -10.36 25.16 -1.73
C GLY A 75 -9.87 25.84 -3.02
N LYS A 76 -9.18 26.98 -2.91
CA LYS A 76 -8.72 27.74 -4.07
C LYS A 76 -7.48 27.09 -4.66
N ARG A 77 -7.47 26.88 -5.98
CA ARG A 77 -6.28 26.44 -6.72
C ARG A 77 -5.22 27.55 -6.73
N ILE A 78 -4.04 27.23 -6.23
CA ILE A 78 -2.94 28.19 -6.06
C ILE A 78 -1.95 28.13 -7.24
N SER A 79 -1.53 26.91 -7.61
CA SER A 79 -0.52 26.69 -8.64
C SER A 79 -0.65 25.32 -9.28
N VAL A 80 0.05 25.14 -10.38
CA VAL A 80 0.20 23.86 -11.09
C VAL A 80 1.66 23.61 -11.33
N SER A 81 2.08 22.37 -11.27
CA SER A 81 3.45 21.96 -11.52
C SER A 81 3.87 22.27 -12.95
N THR A 82 5.17 22.55 -13.09
CA THR A 82 5.93 22.51 -14.33
C THR A 82 6.74 21.22 -14.39
N GLY A 83 7.49 20.99 -15.46
CA GLY A 83 8.25 19.78 -15.69
C GLY A 83 7.42 18.69 -16.40
N GLU A 84 8.12 17.71 -16.96
CA GLU A 84 7.49 16.70 -17.81
C GLU A 84 7.04 15.48 -16.99
N ALA A 85 5.79 15.05 -17.21
CA ALA A 85 5.26 13.78 -16.75
C ALA A 85 4.27 13.23 -17.78
N LYS A 86 4.18 11.90 -17.88
CA LYS A 86 3.25 11.22 -18.78
C LYS A 86 2.10 10.58 -18.02
N HIS A 87 2.44 9.85 -16.96
CA HIS A 87 1.45 9.11 -16.18
C HIS A 87 1.89 9.03 -14.71
N LEU A 88 1.61 10.12 -13.98
CA LEU A 88 1.69 10.14 -12.53
C LEU A 88 0.57 9.26 -11.97
N ASN A 89 0.87 8.51 -10.90
CA ASN A 89 -0.08 7.61 -10.27
C ASN A 89 -0.46 8.07 -8.85
N SER A 90 0.46 7.97 -7.91
CA SER A 90 0.25 8.34 -6.51
C SER A 90 1.15 9.51 -6.11
N GLY A 91 0.96 10.02 -4.88
CA GLY A 91 1.84 11.00 -4.28
C GLY A 91 2.07 10.75 -2.80
N PHE A 92 3.29 10.95 -2.35
CA PHE A 92 3.72 10.79 -0.97
C PHE A 92 4.56 11.99 -0.53
N LEU A 93 4.12 12.68 0.51
CA LEU A 93 4.86 13.81 1.09
C LEU A 93 5.90 13.32 2.10
N HIS A 94 7.14 13.71 1.89
CA HIS A 94 8.24 13.40 2.77
C HIS A 94 9.27 14.54 2.74
N GLU A 95 9.70 15.01 3.91
CA GLU A 95 10.70 16.07 4.07
C GLU A 95 10.46 17.31 3.20
N GLY A 96 9.21 17.76 3.14
CA GLY A 96 8.83 18.98 2.40
C GLY A 96 8.88 18.85 0.88
N ARG A 97 8.83 17.64 0.35
CA ARG A 97 8.73 17.32 -1.07
C ARG A 97 7.60 16.33 -1.33
N LEU A 98 7.03 16.37 -2.51
CA LEU A 98 6.02 15.39 -2.93
C LEU A 98 6.65 14.44 -3.95
N TYR A 99 6.72 13.17 -3.58
CA TYR A 99 7.21 12.09 -4.44
C TYR A 99 6.04 11.42 -5.12
N CYS A 100 6.07 11.36 -6.44
CA CYS A 100 5.00 10.78 -7.24
C CYS A 100 5.50 9.53 -7.98
N ALA A 101 4.80 8.42 -7.82
CA ALA A 101 5.00 7.28 -8.70
C ALA A 101 4.63 7.68 -10.13
N HIS A 102 5.43 7.26 -11.10
CA HIS A 102 5.28 7.61 -12.51
C HIS A 102 5.61 6.43 -13.40
N SER A 103 4.86 6.26 -14.46
CA SER A 103 5.15 5.30 -15.51
C SER A 103 5.03 5.93 -16.89
N ASN A 104 5.53 5.24 -17.92
CA ASN A 104 5.41 5.68 -19.30
C ASN A 104 4.13 5.21 -19.99
N TYR A 105 3.15 4.68 -19.21
CA TYR A 105 1.87 4.19 -19.76
C TYR A 105 1.26 5.20 -20.76
N PRO A 106 0.71 4.78 -21.89
CA PRO A 106 0.53 3.37 -22.35
C PRO A 106 1.69 2.81 -23.19
N SER A 107 2.86 3.44 -23.21
CA SER A 107 4.01 3.03 -24.01
C SER A 107 4.62 1.71 -23.54
N LYS A 108 5.20 0.96 -24.48
CA LYS A 108 5.96 -0.26 -24.20
C LYS A 108 7.40 -0.13 -24.73
N PRO A 109 8.41 -0.77 -24.12
CA PRO A 109 8.31 -1.51 -22.86
C PRO A 109 7.98 -0.61 -21.68
N GLU A 110 7.44 -1.18 -20.61
CA GLU A 110 7.15 -0.45 -19.36
C GLU A 110 8.43 0.22 -18.83
N ARG A 111 8.26 1.47 -18.35
CA ARG A 111 9.31 2.20 -17.60
C ARG A 111 8.66 2.85 -16.40
N SER A 112 9.33 2.71 -15.26
CA SER A 112 8.87 3.20 -13.97
C SER A 112 9.88 4.16 -13.37
N GLU A 113 9.39 5.26 -12.82
CA GLU A 113 10.18 6.31 -12.20
C GLU A 113 9.49 6.81 -10.93
N ILE A 114 10.23 7.43 -10.03
CA ILE A 114 9.67 8.35 -9.05
C ILE A 114 10.02 9.75 -9.51
N LYS A 115 9.00 10.59 -9.67
CA LYS A 115 9.17 12.04 -9.85
C LYS A 115 9.12 12.72 -8.48
N VAL A 116 9.85 13.79 -8.31
CA VAL A 116 9.79 14.64 -7.12
C VAL A 116 9.35 16.04 -7.50
N LEU A 117 8.35 16.55 -6.78
CA LEU A 117 7.89 17.93 -6.88
C LEU A 117 8.55 18.75 -5.77
N ASP A 118 9.31 19.77 -6.15
CA ASP A 118 9.71 20.81 -5.22
C ASP A 118 8.51 21.72 -4.92
N LEU A 119 8.11 21.78 -3.65
CA LEU A 119 6.89 22.50 -3.26
C LEU A 119 7.02 24.03 -3.32
N LYS A 120 8.23 24.57 -3.44
CA LYS A 120 8.46 26.03 -3.58
C LYS A 120 8.37 26.47 -5.03
N SER A 121 9.12 25.82 -5.90
CA SER A 121 9.13 26.11 -7.34
C SER A 121 7.97 25.50 -8.10
N MET A 122 7.33 24.47 -7.55
CA MET A 122 6.34 23.63 -8.23
C MET A 122 6.91 22.96 -9.50
N GLU A 123 8.18 22.59 -9.48
CA GLU A 123 8.84 21.88 -10.57
C GLU A 123 8.93 20.39 -10.29
N LEU A 124 8.46 19.57 -11.24
CA LEU A 124 8.62 18.12 -11.25
C LEU A 124 9.96 17.76 -11.91
N THR A 125 10.76 16.98 -11.20
CA THR A 125 12.02 16.43 -11.72
C THR A 125 12.09 14.93 -11.49
N ASN A 126 13.06 14.25 -12.12
CA ASN A 126 13.31 12.84 -11.87
C ASN A 126 14.03 12.67 -10.52
N PHE A 127 13.55 11.75 -9.70
CA PHE A 127 14.19 11.38 -8.45
C PHE A 127 14.85 9.99 -8.55
N LYS A 128 14.12 9.00 -9.05
CA LYS A 128 14.60 7.62 -9.22
C LYS A 128 14.06 7.03 -10.51
N ASP A 129 14.94 6.56 -11.36
CA ASP A 129 14.61 5.77 -12.56
C ASP A 129 14.84 4.28 -12.25
N PHE A 130 13.81 3.47 -12.40
CA PHE A 130 13.86 2.01 -12.30
C PHE A 130 14.00 1.35 -13.69
N GLY A 131 13.79 2.09 -14.76
CA GLY A 131 13.71 1.51 -16.10
C GLY A 131 12.55 0.55 -16.24
N ASN A 132 12.79 -0.57 -16.94
CA ASN A 132 11.87 -1.69 -16.99
C ASN A 132 12.16 -2.61 -15.81
N TYR A 133 11.50 -2.35 -14.68
CA TYR A 133 11.70 -3.12 -13.45
C TYR A 133 10.81 -4.38 -13.46
N ASP A 134 11.36 -5.49 -13.92
CA ASP A 134 10.68 -6.78 -14.09
C ASP A 134 9.37 -6.70 -14.90
N GLY A 135 9.18 -5.63 -15.70
CA GLY A 135 7.98 -5.41 -16.49
C GLY A 135 6.78 -4.84 -15.75
N GLY A 136 6.90 -4.57 -14.45
CA GLY A 136 5.85 -3.97 -13.64
C GLY A 136 5.76 -2.45 -13.79
N SER A 137 4.56 -1.89 -13.65
CA SER A 137 4.28 -0.46 -13.67
C SER A 137 4.19 0.08 -12.25
N LEU A 138 5.01 1.07 -11.91
CA LEU A 138 5.00 1.68 -10.57
C LEU A 138 3.71 2.48 -10.35
N THR A 139 2.87 2.04 -9.40
CA THR A 139 1.60 2.70 -9.09
C THR A 139 1.67 3.56 -7.84
N TRP A 140 2.47 3.19 -6.85
CA TRP A 140 2.74 4.04 -5.69
C TRP A 140 4.10 3.74 -5.08
N ALA A 141 4.66 4.75 -4.41
CA ALA A 141 5.90 4.68 -3.65
C ALA A 141 5.74 5.50 -2.37
N ILE A 142 6.14 4.93 -1.24
CA ILE A 142 6.10 5.57 0.07
C ILE A 142 7.40 5.27 0.83
N PHE A 143 7.77 6.16 1.74
CA PHE A 143 8.92 5.99 2.62
C PHE A 143 8.44 5.76 4.05
N GLU A 144 8.87 4.64 4.64
CA GLU A 144 8.50 4.24 5.99
C GLU A 144 9.64 3.45 6.63
N ASP A 145 9.96 3.74 7.89
CA ASP A 145 11.01 3.08 8.66
C ASP A 145 12.36 2.99 7.94
N GLY A 146 12.78 4.11 7.31
CA GLY A 146 14.06 4.19 6.63
C GLY A 146 14.14 3.47 5.29
N HIS A 147 13.00 3.02 4.73
CA HIS A 147 12.93 2.26 3.48
C HIS A 147 11.90 2.83 2.52
N TRP A 148 12.19 2.71 1.22
CA TRP A 148 11.20 2.92 0.18
C TRP A 148 10.41 1.64 -0.07
N TRP A 149 9.09 1.77 -0.12
CA TRP A 149 8.15 0.71 -0.46
C TRP A 149 7.47 1.08 -1.77
N CYS A 150 7.67 0.25 -2.79
CA CYS A 150 7.24 0.53 -4.15
C CYS A 150 6.37 -0.60 -4.69
N ASN A 151 5.16 -0.28 -5.13
CA ASN A 151 4.26 -1.26 -5.75
C ASN A 151 4.41 -1.27 -7.26
N PHE A 152 4.78 -2.42 -7.80
CA PHE A 152 4.89 -2.66 -9.24
C PHE A 152 3.73 -3.54 -9.70
N ALA A 153 2.82 -2.93 -10.44
CA ALA A 153 1.57 -3.56 -10.87
C ALA A 153 1.69 -4.24 -12.22
N PHE A 154 1.01 -5.36 -12.32
CA PHE A 154 0.69 -6.03 -13.57
C PHE A 154 -0.82 -6.00 -13.77
N TYR A 155 -1.28 -6.11 -15.00
CA TYR A 155 -2.68 -5.92 -15.37
C TYR A 155 -3.23 -7.11 -16.17
N GLY A 156 -4.55 -7.24 -16.22
CA GLY A 156 -5.22 -8.33 -16.93
C GLY A 156 -4.95 -9.67 -16.28
N ASP A 157 -4.60 -10.67 -17.10
CA ASP A 157 -4.33 -12.03 -16.63
C ASP A 157 -3.03 -12.16 -15.83
N ASP A 158 -2.18 -11.15 -15.94
CA ASP A 158 -0.90 -11.08 -15.23
C ASP A 158 -0.98 -10.37 -13.86
N ASN A 159 -2.16 -9.90 -13.42
CA ASN A 159 -2.30 -9.13 -12.18
C ASN A 159 -1.73 -9.84 -10.94
N GLY A 160 -1.76 -11.17 -10.91
CA GLY A 160 -1.15 -11.99 -9.85
C GLY A 160 0.38 -11.85 -9.73
N LYS A 161 1.04 -11.27 -10.72
CA LYS A 161 2.48 -10.95 -10.68
C LYS A 161 2.77 -9.62 -9.98
N THR A 162 1.76 -8.83 -9.61
CA THR A 162 1.91 -7.58 -8.86
C THR A 162 2.67 -7.84 -7.56
N PHE A 163 3.65 -6.99 -7.26
CA PHE A 163 4.47 -7.15 -6.08
C PHE A 163 4.79 -5.81 -5.40
N LEU A 164 5.09 -5.89 -4.12
CA LEU A 164 5.60 -4.80 -3.29
C LEU A 164 7.09 -5.03 -3.06
N ALA A 165 7.93 -4.12 -3.55
CA ALA A 165 9.36 -4.12 -3.31
C ALA A 165 9.73 -3.16 -2.18
N LYS A 166 10.61 -3.60 -1.28
CA LYS A 166 11.21 -2.81 -0.22
C LYS A 166 12.65 -2.51 -0.60
N PHE A 167 13.01 -1.22 -0.65
CA PHE A 167 14.37 -0.77 -0.98
C PHE A 167 15.05 -0.13 0.23
N GLY A 168 16.31 -0.40 0.38
CA GLY A 168 17.18 0.29 1.33
C GLY A 168 17.54 1.71 0.85
N PRO A 169 18.35 2.43 1.66
CA PRO A 169 18.69 3.84 1.39
C PRO A 169 19.48 4.07 0.09
N ASN A 170 20.18 3.05 -0.41
CA ASN A 170 20.94 3.11 -1.65
C ASN A 170 20.18 2.49 -2.85
N TRP A 171 18.87 2.26 -2.70
CA TRP A 171 18.00 1.64 -3.70
C TRP A 171 18.35 0.17 -4.03
N GLU A 172 19.02 -0.54 -3.12
CA GLU A 172 19.10 -2.00 -3.16
C GLU A 172 17.76 -2.61 -2.76
N GLU A 173 17.26 -3.58 -3.50
CA GLU A 173 16.05 -4.32 -3.10
C GLU A 173 16.40 -5.25 -1.93
N VAL A 174 15.86 -4.97 -0.75
CA VAL A 174 16.11 -5.74 0.47
C VAL A 174 15.04 -6.78 0.76
N ALA A 175 13.83 -6.59 0.21
CA ALA A 175 12.76 -7.57 0.28
C ALA A 175 11.73 -7.35 -0.83
N ARG A 176 11.01 -8.43 -1.17
CA ARG A 176 9.90 -8.41 -2.13
C ARG A 176 8.76 -9.25 -1.59
N TYR A 177 7.54 -8.71 -1.67
CA TYR A 177 6.33 -9.36 -1.20
C TYR A 177 5.32 -9.47 -2.32
N THR A 178 4.57 -10.57 -2.34
CA THR A 178 3.42 -10.76 -3.21
C THR A 178 2.12 -10.52 -2.42
N TYR A 179 1.05 -10.27 -3.14
CA TYR A 179 -0.26 -10.04 -2.53
C TYR A 179 -1.03 -11.35 -2.34
N PRO A 180 -1.86 -11.46 -1.29
CA PRO A 180 -2.70 -12.63 -1.08
C PRO A 180 -3.66 -12.85 -2.25
N SER A 181 -3.92 -14.12 -2.57
CA SER A 181 -4.82 -14.49 -3.69
C SER A 181 -6.21 -13.89 -3.57
N GLU A 182 -6.70 -13.71 -2.33
CA GLU A 182 -8.00 -13.10 -2.02
C GLU A 182 -8.07 -11.63 -2.47
N VAL A 183 -6.99 -10.87 -2.28
CA VAL A 183 -6.90 -9.47 -2.72
C VAL A 183 -6.77 -9.41 -4.23
N ILE A 184 -5.89 -10.23 -4.82
CA ILE A 184 -5.72 -10.31 -6.28
C ILE A 184 -7.04 -10.66 -6.98
N ALA A 185 -7.81 -11.59 -6.44
CA ALA A 185 -9.11 -11.95 -6.99
C ALA A 185 -10.13 -10.80 -6.95
N GLN A 186 -10.07 -9.95 -5.92
CA GLN A 186 -10.97 -8.80 -5.78
C GLN A 186 -10.64 -7.66 -6.74
N ILE A 187 -9.36 -7.35 -6.94
CA ILE A 187 -8.93 -6.29 -7.88
C ILE A 187 -9.07 -6.70 -9.35
N LYS A 188 -9.36 -7.96 -9.63
CA LYS A 188 -9.61 -8.52 -10.97
C LYS A 188 -8.43 -8.21 -11.91
N ARG A 189 -8.72 -7.46 -12.99
CA ARG A 189 -7.74 -7.08 -14.03
C ARG A 189 -6.97 -5.78 -13.74
N TYR A 190 -7.26 -5.14 -12.61
CA TYR A 190 -6.67 -3.85 -12.25
C TYR A 190 -5.55 -4.02 -11.22
N SER A 191 -5.04 -2.90 -10.72
CA SER A 191 -3.94 -2.85 -9.76
C SER A 191 -4.39 -2.31 -8.40
N LEU A 192 -3.50 -2.44 -7.42
CA LEU A 192 -3.55 -1.68 -6.19
C LEU A 192 -2.94 -0.30 -6.46
N SER A 193 -3.79 0.74 -6.45
CA SER A 193 -3.47 2.05 -7.02
C SER A 193 -2.94 3.06 -5.99
N GLY A 194 -3.05 2.79 -4.70
CA GLY A 194 -2.51 3.61 -3.62
C GLY A 194 -2.16 2.77 -2.41
N GLY A 195 -1.21 3.23 -1.62
CA GLY A 195 -0.80 2.57 -0.38
C GLY A 195 -0.35 3.57 0.67
N VAL A 196 -0.61 3.27 1.95
CA VAL A 196 -0.14 4.04 3.10
C VAL A 196 0.07 3.10 4.28
N TRP A 197 1.19 3.26 4.98
CA TRP A 197 1.41 2.60 6.26
C TRP A 197 0.67 3.34 7.38
N ARG A 198 -0.01 2.57 8.22
CA ARG A 198 -0.70 3.09 9.40
C ARG A 198 -0.75 2.03 10.50
N ASP A 199 -0.27 2.36 11.68
CA ASP A 199 -0.34 1.52 12.88
C ASP A 199 0.16 0.08 12.66
N GLY A 200 1.25 -0.07 11.89
CA GLY A 200 1.86 -1.35 11.54
C GLY A 200 1.14 -2.15 10.47
N SER A 201 0.05 -1.60 9.89
CA SER A 201 -0.67 -2.16 8.75
C SER A 201 -0.45 -1.34 7.49
N LEU A 202 -0.47 -2.00 6.34
CA LEU A 202 -0.48 -1.37 5.03
C LEU A 202 -1.92 -1.30 4.53
N LEU A 203 -2.47 -0.09 4.41
CA LEU A 203 -3.75 0.15 3.78
C LEU A 203 -3.55 0.41 2.30
N VAL A 204 -4.25 -0.33 1.44
CA VAL A 204 -4.16 -0.18 -0.02
C VAL A 204 -5.53 -0.02 -0.64
N THR A 205 -5.62 0.85 -1.65
CA THR A 205 -6.81 1.00 -2.49
C THR A 205 -6.74 0.07 -3.68
N ASP A 206 -7.88 -0.30 -4.24
CA ASP A 206 -7.92 -0.82 -5.59
C ASP A 206 -8.06 0.30 -6.64
N HIS A 207 -8.46 -0.04 -7.86
CA HIS A 207 -8.54 0.93 -8.96
C HIS A 207 -9.86 1.72 -8.97
N ASP A 208 -10.99 1.09 -8.66
CA ASP A 208 -12.32 1.70 -8.88
C ASP A 208 -13.30 1.55 -7.70
N HIS A 209 -13.04 0.62 -6.77
CA HIS A 209 -13.97 0.34 -5.69
C HIS A 209 -13.69 1.22 -4.46
N ARG A 210 -14.74 1.46 -3.68
CA ARG A 210 -14.68 2.23 -2.43
C ARG A 210 -14.25 1.35 -1.27
N VAL A 211 -13.04 0.81 -1.37
CA VAL A 211 -12.47 -0.15 -0.42
C VAL A 211 -11.01 0.18 -0.10
N LEU A 212 -10.63 -0.08 1.15
CA LEU A 212 -9.25 -0.16 1.59
C LEU A 212 -9.02 -1.59 2.06
N TYR A 213 -8.06 -2.28 1.47
CA TYR A 213 -7.58 -3.56 1.98
C TYR A 213 -6.52 -3.31 3.05
N GLU A 214 -6.65 -3.98 4.19
CA GLU A 214 -5.65 -3.97 5.24
C GLU A 214 -4.75 -5.19 5.10
N LEU A 215 -3.46 -4.93 4.98
CA LEU A 215 -2.42 -5.94 4.81
C LEU A 215 -1.37 -5.80 5.90
N ARG A 216 -0.73 -6.91 6.25
CA ARG A 216 0.38 -6.95 7.21
C ARG A 216 1.55 -7.71 6.63
N LEU A 217 2.74 -7.38 7.09
CA LEU A 217 3.93 -8.17 6.77
C LEU A 217 3.77 -9.58 7.33
N PRO A 218 4.21 -10.61 6.62
CA PRO A 218 4.20 -11.97 7.11
C PRO A 218 5.27 -12.17 8.20
N GLU A 219 5.03 -13.09 9.13
CA GLU A 219 6.05 -13.50 10.11
C GLU A 219 7.20 -14.30 9.43
N SER A 220 6.88 -14.97 8.33
CA SER A 220 7.84 -15.71 7.52
C SER A 220 7.35 -15.80 6.07
N GLY A 221 8.29 -15.98 5.14
CA GLY A 221 7.97 -16.00 3.70
C GLY A 221 7.77 -14.61 3.13
N ASN A 222 7.09 -14.51 1.99
CA ASN A 222 6.99 -13.29 1.20
C ASN A 222 5.56 -12.97 0.69
N VAL A 223 4.54 -13.64 1.19
CA VAL A 223 3.14 -13.30 0.89
C VAL A 223 2.60 -12.44 2.00
N LEU A 224 2.14 -11.23 1.67
CA LEU A 224 1.48 -10.35 2.64
C LEU A 224 0.25 -11.05 3.24
N ARG A 225 -0.05 -10.76 4.50
CA ARG A 225 -1.24 -11.30 5.17
C ARG A 225 -2.41 -10.35 4.97
N TYR A 226 -3.53 -10.87 4.51
CA TYR A 226 -4.79 -10.14 4.44
C TYR A 226 -5.43 -10.09 5.82
N ALA A 227 -5.56 -8.89 6.40
CA ALA A 227 -6.20 -8.70 7.70
C ALA A 227 -7.70 -8.40 7.59
N GLY A 228 -8.13 -7.87 6.44
CA GLY A 228 -9.53 -7.53 6.18
C GLY A 228 -9.65 -6.30 5.27
N GLN A 229 -10.84 -5.71 5.23
CA GLN A 229 -11.10 -4.54 4.40
C GLN A 229 -12.00 -3.53 5.10
N HIS A 230 -11.91 -2.28 4.68
CA HIS A 230 -12.70 -1.17 5.19
C HIS A 230 -13.47 -0.53 4.04
N SER A 231 -14.70 -0.08 4.28
CA SER A 231 -15.37 0.81 3.34
C SER A 231 -14.74 2.20 3.43
N ALA A 232 -14.58 2.88 2.27
CA ALA A 232 -13.96 4.20 2.20
C ALA A 232 -14.70 5.09 1.18
N PRO A 233 -14.66 6.42 1.34
CA PRO A 233 -15.31 7.31 0.39
C PRO A 233 -14.55 7.46 -0.93
N PHE A 234 -13.27 7.06 -0.97
CA PHE A 234 -12.41 7.16 -2.15
C PHE A 234 -12.87 6.19 -3.24
N THR A 235 -12.76 6.61 -4.50
CA THR A 235 -13.10 5.76 -5.66
C THR A 235 -11.88 5.01 -6.17
N GLY A 236 -11.15 4.33 -5.29
CA GLY A 236 -9.84 3.77 -5.62
C GLY A 236 -8.79 4.85 -5.82
N GLN A 237 -7.74 4.56 -6.62
CA GLN A 237 -6.64 5.46 -6.93
C GLN A 237 -5.72 5.77 -5.74
N GLY A 238 -4.74 6.68 -5.92
CA GLY A 238 -3.76 7.00 -4.89
C GLY A 238 -4.36 7.70 -3.67
N ILE A 239 -3.88 7.31 -2.50
CA ILE A 239 -4.21 7.88 -1.19
C ILE A 239 -2.94 8.29 -0.45
N ALA A 240 -3.07 9.19 0.52
CA ALA A 240 -2.00 9.55 1.44
C ALA A 240 -2.54 9.80 2.85
N ALA A 241 -1.65 9.78 3.84
CA ALA A 241 -1.98 10.24 5.18
C ALA A 241 -2.28 11.75 5.16
N ASP A 242 -3.24 12.16 5.98
CA ASP A 242 -3.53 13.56 6.25
C ASP A 242 -2.90 13.98 7.59
N PRO A 243 -1.79 14.74 7.58
CA PRO A 243 -1.07 15.07 8.80
C PRO A 243 -1.87 15.97 9.76
N GLN A 244 -2.79 16.79 9.23
CA GLN A 244 -3.57 17.71 10.05
C GLN A 244 -4.61 16.98 10.92
N THR A 245 -5.19 15.91 10.40
CA THR A 245 -6.28 15.21 11.08
C THR A 245 -5.91 13.81 11.55
N GLY A 246 -4.77 13.28 11.10
CA GLY A 246 -4.39 11.89 11.29
C GLY A 246 -5.28 10.92 10.48
N GLY A 247 -6.08 11.43 9.54
CA GLY A 247 -6.91 10.66 8.63
C GLY A 247 -6.21 10.30 7.33
N LEU A 248 -7.01 10.15 6.28
CA LEU A 248 -6.56 9.91 4.91
C LEU A 248 -7.10 10.98 3.97
N VAL A 249 -6.32 11.27 2.93
CA VAL A 249 -6.75 12.04 1.77
C VAL A 249 -6.69 11.16 0.53
N GLY A 250 -7.71 11.28 -0.33
CA GLY A 250 -7.83 10.57 -1.59
C GLY A 250 -8.73 11.34 -2.54
N ILE A 251 -9.32 10.66 -3.53
CA ILE A 251 -10.11 11.33 -4.55
C ILE A 251 -11.46 10.63 -4.83
N ASP A 252 -12.42 11.42 -5.31
CA ASP A 252 -13.50 10.95 -6.18
C ASP A 252 -13.16 11.36 -7.61
N ARG A 253 -12.60 10.41 -8.37
CA ARG A 253 -12.12 10.63 -9.73
C ARG A 253 -13.23 11.11 -10.67
N ALA A 254 -14.41 10.51 -10.56
CA ALA A 254 -15.54 10.84 -11.42
C ALA A 254 -16.09 12.24 -11.17
N LYS A 255 -16.12 12.66 -9.90
CA LYS A 255 -16.60 13.98 -9.50
C LYS A 255 -15.53 15.05 -9.48
N LYS A 256 -14.25 14.69 -9.74
CA LYS A 256 -13.11 15.61 -9.67
C LYS A 256 -13.04 16.31 -8.32
N LYS A 257 -13.00 15.53 -7.25
CA LYS A 257 -12.91 16.01 -5.87
C LYS A 257 -11.77 15.35 -5.12
N ILE A 258 -11.09 16.13 -4.32
CA ILE A 258 -10.27 15.65 -3.22
C ILE A 258 -11.20 15.34 -2.06
N LEU A 259 -10.98 14.23 -1.38
CA LEU A 259 -11.79 13.76 -0.26
C LEU A 259 -10.89 13.53 0.96
N PHE A 260 -11.36 13.97 2.13
CA PHE A 260 -10.75 13.67 3.42
C PHE A 260 -11.62 12.68 4.19
N ALA A 261 -11.01 11.71 4.83
CA ALA A 261 -11.72 10.69 5.59
C ALA A 261 -11.03 10.37 6.92
N GLN A 262 -11.86 9.97 7.88
CA GLN A 262 -11.44 9.49 9.20
C GLN A 262 -12.06 8.12 9.45
N PRO A 263 -11.42 7.25 10.27
CA PRO A 263 -12.11 6.08 10.79
C PRO A 263 -13.42 6.50 11.45
N ALA A 264 -14.51 5.77 11.19
CA ALA A 264 -15.76 5.99 11.90
C ALA A 264 -15.52 5.86 13.41
N LYS A 265 -16.08 6.76 14.20
CA LYS A 265 -16.08 6.61 15.66
C LYS A 265 -16.98 5.42 16.03
N GLU A 266 -16.45 4.56 16.87
CA GLU A 266 -17.24 3.50 17.50
C GLU A 266 -18.37 4.06 18.35
#